data_92831708548e79a9694b47ae31b40e8d
#
_entry.id   92831708548e79a9694b47ae31b40e8d
#
_cell.length_a   1.000
_cell.length_b   1.000
_cell.length_c   1.000
_cell.angle_alpha   90.00
_cell.angle_beta   90.00
_cell.angle_gamma   90.00
#
_symmetry.space_group_name_H-M   'P 1'
#
loop_
_entity.id
_entity.type
_entity.pdbx_description
1 polymer ?
#
loop_
_entity_poly.entity_id
_entity_poly.type
_entity_poly.pdbx_seq_one_letter_code
_entity_poly.pdbx_strand_id
1 'polypeptide(L)'
;MVTSCKLQPRPPSGTKEILVSNHADFDHDHLGHLLMDKRLAVPNFQRPYSWDHNNIEEFWEDLQRARESGSYFMGTIVLANDASNQSRQLVIDGQQRITTAAILFVAIRNRLNDLGKTQAASDVGSKHLADYILVEERSELKLSLGPDDEVAYRKLVEEEDDISIGAIYDSYVQLKEYVDRLAPSKDDYKNLIALTSFLDSGVQVLLAIAPGLSEAYVIFETLNDRGADLTTADLLKNYLFSSAGSDSIDYVQAVWTRVNSRFEKSDDFVKFLRHEYMSRHGRVTSRGLYKALQADIGRSPREVRRYLEGVEDALTRYLAFKEPDSSYWSSIPED
;
A
#
# COMPACT_ATOMS: atom_id res chain seq x y z
N MET A 1 26.14 -13.25 66.11
CA MET A 1 25.12 -12.40 65.47
C MET A 1 24.90 -12.91 64.06
N VAL A 2 23.80 -13.63 63.82
CA VAL A 2 23.47 -14.24 62.52
C VAL A 2 22.39 -13.38 61.88
N THR A 3 22.74 -12.65 60.83
CA THR A 3 21.83 -11.76 60.12
C THR A 3 20.99 -12.58 59.13
N SER A 4 19.70 -12.70 59.43
CA SER A 4 18.70 -13.39 58.62
C SER A 4 18.44 -12.63 57.31
N CYS A 5 18.74 -13.23 56.17
CA CYS A 5 18.41 -12.75 54.84
C CYS A 5 16.96 -13.16 54.52
N LYS A 6 16.02 -12.21 54.51
CA LYS A 6 14.63 -12.44 54.09
C LYS A 6 14.57 -12.50 52.56
N LEU A 7 14.26 -13.69 52.04
CA LEU A 7 13.88 -13.90 50.65
C LEU A 7 12.53 -13.21 50.38
N GLN A 8 12.51 -12.25 49.42
CA GLN A 8 11.27 -11.71 48.87
C GLN A 8 10.67 -12.72 47.85
N PRO A 9 9.36 -12.90 47.83
CA PRO A 9 8.72 -13.80 46.86
C PRO A 9 8.82 -13.23 45.43
N ARG A 10 9.13 -14.10 44.49
CA ARG A 10 9.07 -13.77 43.03
C ARG A 10 7.61 -13.53 42.62
N PRO A 11 7.35 -12.53 41.77
CA PRO A 11 6.02 -12.35 41.18
C PRO A 11 5.70 -13.52 40.22
N PRO A 12 4.41 -13.88 40.06
CA PRO A 12 3.99 -14.98 39.21
C PRO A 12 4.30 -14.65 37.74
N SER A 13 4.88 -15.62 37.05
CA SER A 13 5.10 -15.62 35.61
C SER A 13 3.75 -15.66 34.88
N GLY A 14 3.51 -14.70 33.98
CA GLY A 14 2.48 -14.87 32.96
C GLY A 14 1.50 -13.73 32.81
N THR A 15 1.95 -12.59 32.40
CA THR A 15 1.19 -11.69 31.53
C THR A 15 2.24 -10.94 30.71
N LYS A 16 2.41 -11.31 29.43
CA LYS A 16 3.08 -10.44 28.48
C LYS A 16 2.16 -9.23 28.34
N GLU A 17 2.42 -8.16 29.10
CA GLU A 17 1.97 -6.85 28.70
C GLU A 17 2.59 -6.59 27.34
N ILE A 18 1.74 -6.58 26.30
CA ILE A 18 2.10 -6.04 25.00
C ILE A 18 2.26 -4.54 25.26
N LEU A 19 3.48 -4.11 25.51
CA LEU A 19 3.86 -2.71 25.46
C LEU A 19 3.64 -2.28 24.01
N VAL A 20 2.53 -1.63 23.73
CA VAL A 20 2.30 -0.93 22.46
C VAL A 20 3.35 0.17 22.40
N SER A 21 4.41 -0.06 21.66
CA SER A 21 5.44 0.95 21.38
C SER A 21 4.77 2.12 20.67
N ASN A 22 4.84 3.32 21.23
CA ASN A 22 4.38 4.55 20.57
C ASN A 22 5.40 5.07 19.53
N HIS A 23 6.35 4.25 19.13
CA HIS A 23 7.41 4.60 18.19
C HIS A 23 7.35 3.62 17.02
N ALA A 24 7.74 4.09 15.86
CA ALA A 24 7.89 3.24 14.70
C ALA A 24 9.04 2.25 14.91
N ASP A 25 8.81 1.01 14.54
CA ASP A 25 9.84 -0.02 14.52
C ASP A 25 10.45 -0.10 13.10
N PHE A 26 11.77 -0.18 13.05
CA PHE A 26 12.50 -0.40 11.81
C PHE A 26 13.14 -1.78 11.85
N ASP A 27 12.88 -2.56 10.81
CA ASP A 27 13.36 -3.92 10.70
C ASP A 27 13.91 -4.19 9.30
N HIS A 28 14.75 -5.19 9.18
CA HIS A 28 15.26 -5.68 7.91
C HIS A 28 14.64 -7.05 7.64
N ASP A 29 14.00 -7.18 6.49
CA ASP A 29 13.33 -8.43 6.10
C ASP A 29 13.59 -8.75 4.63
N HIS A 30 13.04 -9.85 4.16
CA HIS A 30 13.07 -10.27 2.77
C HIS A 30 11.65 -10.30 2.20
N LEU A 31 11.54 -10.04 0.91
CA LEU A 31 10.25 -9.87 0.24
C LEU A 31 9.34 -11.09 0.37
N GLY A 32 9.88 -12.28 0.11
CA GLY A 32 9.13 -13.54 0.24
C GLY A 32 8.76 -13.81 1.69
N HIS A 33 9.70 -13.61 2.63
CA HIS A 33 9.47 -13.78 4.06
C HIS A 33 8.37 -12.82 4.59
N LEU A 34 8.37 -11.57 4.14
CA LEU A 34 7.30 -10.61 4.44
C LEU A 34 5.91 -11.14 4.05
N LEU A 35 5.76 -11.72 2.85
CA LEU A 35 4.50 -12.32 2.39
C LEU A 35 4.16 -13.62 3.12
N MET A 36 5.16 -14.36 3.62
CA MET A 36 4.92 -15.56 4.42
C MET A 36 4.35 -15.25 5.80
N ASP A 37 4.95 -14.29 6.48
CA ASP A 37 4.71 -14.05 7.92
C ASP A 37 3.63 -13.05 8.21
N LYS A 38 3.36 -12.12 7.27
CA LYS A 38 2.41 -11.03 7.51
C LYS A 38 1.13 -11.19 6.71
N ARG A 39 0.07 -10.64 7.27
CA ARG A 39 -1.19 -10.38 6.56
C ARG A 39 -1.21 -8.91 6.21
N LEU A 40 -1.16 -8.62 4.92
CA LEU A 40 -1.05 -7.27 4.39
C LEU A 40 -2.36 -6.84 3.74
N ALA A 41 -2.66 -5.55 3.81
CA ALA A 41 -3.78 -4.96 3.09
C ALA A 41 -3.37 -3.61 2.48
N VAL A 42 -3.69 -3.42 1.22
CA VAL A 42 -3.59 -2.12 0.56
C VAL A 42 -4.86 -1.35 0.89
N PRO A 43 -4.77 -0.19 1.57
CA PRO A 43 -5.96 0.58 1.93
C PRO A 43 -6.74 1.08 0.71
N ASN A 44 -8.07 1.18 0.83
CA ASN A 44 -8.97 1.62 -0.24
C ASN A 44 -8.69 3.04 -0.77
N PHE A 45 -7.99 3.85 -0.01
CA PHE A 45 -7.60 5.20 -0.42
C PHE A 45 -6.26 5.25 -1.19
N GLN A 46 -5.51 4.14 -1.27
CA GLN A 46 -4.33 4.05 -2.11
C GLN A 46 -4.75 3.98 -3.59
N ARG A 47 -3.85 4.43 -4.48
CA ARG A 47 -4.09 4.31 -5.92
C ARG A 47 -4.16 2.83 -6.30
N PRO A 48 -4.93 2.46 -7.32
CA PRO A 48 -4.91 1.12 -7.89
C PRO A 48 -3.51 0.70 -8.34
N TYR A 49 -3.33 -0.60 -8.53
CA TYR A 49 -2.12 -1.14 -9.14
C TYR A 49 -1.94 -0.55 -10.56
N SER A 50 -0.75 -0.05 -10.85
CA SER A 50 -0.51 0.76 -12.06
C SER A 50 0.86 0.53 -12.72
N TRP A 51 1.62 -0.49 -12.29
CA TRP A 51 2.82 -0.87 -13.01
C TRP A 51 2.48 -1.36 -14.41
N ASP A 52 3.21 -0.83 -15.39
CA ASP A 52 3.09 -1.19 -16.79
C ASP A 52 4.15 -2.22 -17.21
N HIS A 53 4.15 -2.55 -18.49
CA HIS A 53 5.09 -3.51 -19.08
C HIS A 53 6.55 -3.17 -18.75
N ASN A 54 6.95 -1.90 -18.82
CA ASN A 54 8.33 -1.49 -18.60
C ASN A 54 8.73 -1.66 -17.13
N ASN A 55 7.83 -1.34 -16.20
CA ASN A 55 8.08 -1.53 -14.76
C ASN A 55 8.26 -3.01 -14.41
N ILE A 56 7.45 -3.90 -15.03
CA ILE A 56 7.56 -5.35 -14.84
C ILE A 56 8.86 -5.89 -15.45
N GLU A 57 9.24 -5.41 -16.63
CA GLU A 57 10.49 -5.80 -17.27
C GLU A 57 11.70 -5.39 -16.44
N GLU A 58 11.75 -4.13 -15.97
CA GLU A 58 12.82 -3.63 -15.10
C GLU A 58 12.91 -4.44 -13.80
N PHE A 59 11.76 -4.69 -13.14
CA PHE A 59 11.70 -5.52 -11.93
C PHE A 59 12.27 -6.93 -12.19
N TRP A 60 11.88 -7.57 -13.30
CA TRP A 60 12.37 -8.90 -13.65
C TRP A 60 13.86 -8.92 -13.94
N GLU A 61 14.35 -7.96 -14.73
CA GLU A 61 15.78 -7.85 -15.05
C GLU A 61 16.64 -7.60 -13.80
N ASP A 62 16.16 -6.77 -12.89
CA ASP A 62 16.83 -6.52 -11.61
C ASP A 62 16.92 -7.79 -10.79
N LEU A 63 15.84 -8.58 -10.70
CA LEU A 63 15.84 -9.88 -10.03
C LEU A 63 16.84 -10.85 -10.68
N GLN A 64 16.88 -10.94 -12.03
CA GLN A 64 17.80 -11.85 -12.70
C GLN A 64 19.26 -11.45 -12.48
N ARG A 65 19.61 -10.18 -12.62
CA ARG A 65 20.95 -9.65 -12.35
C ARG A 65 21.39 -9.91 -10.89
N ALA A 66 20.48 -9.67 -9.98
CA ALA A 66 20.78 -9.83 -8.56
C ALA A 66 20.92 -11.27 -8.09
N ARG A 67 20.29 -12.22 -8.75
CA ARG A 67 20.50 -13.65 -8.47
C ARG A 67 21.97 -14.09 -8.65
N GLU A 68 22.69 -13.45 -9.57
CA GLU A 68 24.13 -13.72 -9.76
C GLU A 68 24.97 -13.14 -8.61
N SER A 69 24.57 -12.01 -8.05
CA SER A 69 25.26 -11.37 -6.91
C SER A 69 24.84 -11.91 -5.53
N GLY A 70 23.71 -12.64 -5.47
CA GLY A 70 23.18 -13.27 -4.26
C GLY A 70 22.30 -12.38 -3.39
N SER A 71 22.19 -11.07 -3.67
CA SER A 71 21.30 -10.17 -2.92
C SER A 71 20.81 -8.99 -3.75
N TYR A 72 19.59 -8.51 -3.43
CA TYR A 72 18.96 -7.36 -4.04
C TYR A 72 18.23 -6.53 -3.00
N PHE A 73 18.58 -5.26 -2.88
CA PHE A 73 17.82 -4.33 -2.03
C PHE A 73 16.71 -3.67 -2.84
N MET A 74 15.47 -4.04 -2.56
CA MET A 74 14.28 -3.58 -3.29
C MET A 74 13.73 -2.25 -2.76
N GLY A 75 14.30 -1.72 -1.68
CA GLY A 75 13.90 -0.44 -1.10
C GLY A 75 13.13 -0.58 0.21
N THR A 76 12.52 0.53 0.64
CA THR A 76 11.77 0.60 1.89
C THR A 76 10.29 0.27 1.65
N ILE A 77 9.68 -0.42 2.61
CA ILE A 77 8.25 -0.67 2.71
C ILE A 77 7.76 -0.03 4.01
N VAL A 78 6.71 0.76 3.93
CA VAL A 78 6.09 1.39 5.10
C VAL A 78 4.77 0.70 5.40
N LEU A 79 4.66 0.16 6.61
CA LEU A 79 3.47 -0.51 7.12
C LEU A 79 2.87 0.29 8.28
N ALA A 80 1.56 0.20 8.45
CA ALA A 80 0.86 0.68 9.63
C ALA A 80 0.07 -0.46 10.27
N ASN A 81 -0.02 -0.48 11.59
CA ASN A 81 -0.96 -1.37 12.26
C ASN A 81 -2.40 -0.92 11.96
N ASP A 82 -3.26 -1.88 11.61
CA ASP A 82 -4.67 -1.60 11.36
C ASP A 82 -5.44 -1.62 12.69
N ALA A 83 -5.95 -0.46 13.09
CA ALA A 83 -6.76 -0.34 14.30
C ALA A 83 -8.09 -1.09 14.22
N SER A 84 -8.63 -1.28 13.01
CA SER A 84 -9.89 -1.99 12.76
C SER A 84 -9.70 -3.50 12.66
N ASN A 85 -8.51 -3.96 12.26
CA ASN A 85 -8.19 -5.37 12.08
C ASN A 85 -6.74 -5.67 12.50
N GLN A 86 -6.56 -6.00 13.78
CA GLN A 86 -5.24 -6.29 14.36
C GLN A 86 -4.50 -7.49 13.73
N SER A 87 -5.20 -8.31 12.93
CA SER A 87 -4.57 -9.42 12.23
C SER A 87 -3.85 -9.00 10.95
N ARG A 88 -4.04 -7.75 10.47
CA ARG A 88 -3.47 -7.23 9.23
C ARG A 88 -2.66 -5.97 9.47
N GLN A 89 -1.69 -5.73 8.59
CA GLN A 89 -0.96 -4.47 8.51
C GLN A 89 -1.27 -3.78 7.18
N LEU A 90 -1.45 -2.46 7.24
CA LEU A 90 -1.75 -1.65 6.07
C LEU A 90 -0.45 -1.28 5.35
N VAL A 91 -0.42 -1.47 4.04
CA VAL A 91 0.72 -1.08 3.19
C VAL A 91 0.57 0.38 2.79
N ILE A 92 1.42 1.25 3.34
CA ILE A 92 1.39 2.69 3.07
C ILE A 92 2.36 3.08 1.96
N ASP A 93 3.52 2.40 1.90
CA ASP A 93 4.45 2.50 0.77
C ASP A 93 4.96 1.12 0.39
N GLY A 94 5.32 0.95 -0.90
CA GLY A 94 5.79 -0.30 -1.46
C GLY A 94 4.68 -1.19 -2.05
N GLN A 95 3.42 -0.71 -2.13
CA GLN A 95 2.30 -1.52 -2.60
C GLN A 95 2.54 -2.12 -3.99
N GLN A 96 3.03 -1.34 -4.97
CA GLN A 96 3.27 -1.84 -6.33
C GLN A 96 4.27 -3.00 -6.33
N ARG A 97 5.36 -2.86 -5.59
CA ARG A 97 6.43 -3.86 -5.45
C ARG A 97 5.92 -5.16 -4.80
N ILE A 98 5.17 -5.04 -3.69
CA ILE A 98 4.59 -6.19 -2.98
C ILE A 98 3.56 -6.91 -3.87
N THR A 99 2.69 -6.14 -4.54
CA THR A 99 1.67 -6.70 -5.43
C THR A 99 2.32 -7.45 -6.60
N THR A 100 3.33 -6.86 -7.26
CA THR A 100 4.06 -7.52 -8.34
C THR A 100 4.75 -8.82 -7.87
N ALA A 101 5.35 -8.79 -6.67
CA ALA A 101 5.94 -10.00 -6.10
C ALA A 101 4.89 -11.09 -5.82
N ALA A 102 3.73 -10.73 -5.31
CA ALA A 102 2.64 -11.67 -5.09
C ALA A 102 2.14 -12.27 -6.42
N ILE A 103 2.00 -11.46 -7.48
CA ILE A 103 1.66 -11.94 -8.83
C ILE A 103 2.76 -12.88 -9.38
N LEU A 104 4.04 -12.59 -9.12
CA LEU A 104 5.13 -13.47 -9.51
C LEU A 104 5.05 -14.83 -8.80
N PHE A 105 4.70 -14.87 -7.51
CA PHE A 105 4.47 -16.14 -6.80
C PHE A 105 3.27 -16.92 -7.39
N VAL A 106 2.22 -16.24 -7.85
CA VAL A 106 1.12 -16.89 -8.60
C VAL A 106 1.65 -17.53 -9.87
N ALA A 107 2.45 -16.81 -10.67
CA ALA A 107 3.02 -17.31 -11.92
C ALA A 107 3.94 -18.52 -11.66
N ILE A 108 4.79 -18.48 -10.61
CA ILE A 108 5.66 -19.59 -10.22
C ILE A 108 4.83 -20.81 -9.81
N ARG A 109 3.81 -20.63 -8.96
CA ARG A 109 2.91 -21.73 -8.52
C ARG A 109 2.24 -22.39 -9.72
N ASN A 110 1.66 -21.59 -10.60
CA ASN A 110 0.95 -22.11 -11.77
C ASN A 110 1.91 -22.88 -12.69
N ARG A 111 3.12 -22.36 -12.94
CA ARG A 111 4.12 -23.07 -13.73
C ARG A 111 4.57 -24.37 -13.09
N LEU A 112 4.76 -24.41 -11.77
CA LEU A 112 5.07 -25.67 -11.07
C LEU A 112 3.95 -26.70 -11.24
N ASN A 113 2.67 -26.28 -11.20
CA ASN A 113 1.52 -27.16 -11.50
C ASN A 113 1.58 -27.69 -12.92
N ASP A 114 1.80 -26.84 -13.93
CA ASP A 114 1.93 -27.22 -15.35
C ASP A 114 3.06 -28.26 -15.57
N LEU A 115 4.13 -28.13 -14.80
CA LEU A 115 5.26 -29.07 -14.83
C LEU A 115 5.02 -30.37 -14.01
N GLY A 116 3.84 -30.50 -13.40
CA GLY A 116 3.46 -31.63 -12.56
C GLY A 116 4.16 -31.68 -11.19
N LYS A 117 4.63 -30.52 -10.70
CA LYS A 117 5.27 -30.37 -9.38
C LYS A 117 4.28 -29.86 -8.33
N THR A 118 3.15 -30.55 -8.21
CA THR A 118 1.99 -30.13 -7.43
C THR A 118 2.30 -29.86 -5.95
N GLN A 119 3.18 -30.64 -5.32
CA GLN A 119 3.57 -30.38 -3.93
C GLN A 119 4.33 -29.05 -3.80
N ALA A 120 5.29 -28.78 -4.68
CA ALA A 120 6.04 -27.53 -4.68
C ALA A 120 5.11 -26.33 -4.99
N ALA A 121 4.16 -26.50 -5.90
CA ALA A 121 3.14 -25.50 -6.18
C ALA A 121 2.26 -25.20 -4.94
N SER A 122 1.78 -26.25 -4.27
CA SER A 122 1.02 -26.13 -3.03
C SER A 122 1.81 -25.42 -1.92
N ASP A 123 3.11 -25.72 -1.79
CA ASP A 123 3.99 -25.07 -0.81
C ASP A 123 4.14 -23.57 -1.11
N VAL A 124 4.32 -23.17 -2.37
CA VAL A 124 4.36 -21.74 -2.78
C VAL A 124 3.03 -21.07 -2.49
N GLY A 125 1.91 -21.68 -2.85
CA GLY A 125 0.57 -21.13 -2.64
C GLY A 125 0.27 -20.89 -1.16
N SER A 126 0.48 -21.91 -0.31
CA SER A 126 0.19 -21.80 1.12
C SER A 126 1.13 -20.87 1.88
N LYS A 127 2.40 -20.76 1.45
CA LYS A 127 3.37 -19.88 2.12
C LYS A 127 3.18 -18.41 1.77
N HIS A 128 2.90 -18.07 0.50
CA HIS A 128 3.02 -16.70 0.02
C HIS A 128 1.70 -16.06 -0.41
N LEU A 129 0.66 -16.86 -0.76
CA LEU A 129 -0.54 -16.34 -1.40
C LEU A 129 -1.76 -16.35 -0.50
N ALA A 130 -2.11 -17.52 0.07
CA ALA A 130 -3.29 -17.66 0.90
C ALA A 130 -3.13 -18.76 1.95
N ASP A 131 -3.81 -18.58 3.10
CA ASP A 131 -3.99 -19.63 4.09
C ASP A 131 -5.38 -20.25 3.91
N TYR A 132 -5.47 -21.55 4.10
CA TYR A 132 -6.74 -22.23 4.15
C TYR A 132 -7.27 -22.29 5.60
N ILE A 133 -8.43 -21.66 5.83
CA ILE A 133 -9.09 -21.65 7.13
C ILE A 133 -10.08 -22.79 7.20
N LEU A 134 -9.71 -23.88 7.89
CA LEU A 134 -10.50 -25.11 7.98
C LEU A 134 -11.92 -24.88 8.55
N VAL A 135 -12.06 -24.03 9.57
CA VAL A 135 -13.34 -23.77 10.25
C VAL A 135 -14.35 -23.05 9.35
N GLU A 136 -13.84 -22.21 8.46
CA GLU A 136 -14.65 -21.39 7.56
C GLU A 136 -14.71 -21.95 6.14
N GLU A 137 -13.97 -23.03 5.89
CA GLU A 137 -13.85 -23.70 4.59
C GLU A 137 -13.54 -22.72 3.44
N ARG A 138 -12.70 -21.70 3.72
CA ARG A 138 -12.32 -20.66 2.76
C ARG A 138 -10.82 -20.36 2.80
N SER A 139 -10.33 -19.80 1.68
CA SER A 139 -8.99 -19.24 1.62
C SER A 139 -8.99 -17.79 2.08
N GLU A 140 -8.00 -17.42 2.89
CA GLU A 140 -7.73 -16.04 3.27
C GLU A 140 -6.44 -15.57 2.61
N LEU A 141 -6.53 -14.53 1.77
CA LEU A 141 -5.37 -13.98 1.08
C LEU A 141 -4.38 -13.37 2.08
N LYS A 142 -3.09 -13.60 1.86
CA LYS A 142 -2.02 -12.96 2.63
C LYS A 142 -1.87 -11.48 2.28
N LEU A 143 -2.15 -11.12 1.04
CA LEU A 143 -2.25 -9.73 0.56
C LEU A 143 -3.68 -9.47 0.08
N SER A 144 -4.34 -8.47 0.64
CA SER A 144 -5.59 -7.89 0.11
C SER A 144 -5.26 -6.61 -0.62
N LEU A 145 -5.92 -6.37 -1.74
CA LEU A 145 -5.75 -5.15 -2.53
C LEU A 145 -6.93 -4.18 -2.33
N GLY A 146 -6.84 -3.00 -2.93
CA GLY A 146 -7.96 -2.08 -3.02
C GLY A 146 -9.10 -2.63 -3.88
N PRO A 147 -10.32 -2.05 -3.79
CA PRO A 147 -11.52 -2.59 -4.44
C PRO A 147 -11.40 -2.80 -5.95
N ASP A 148 -10.64 -1.93 -6.63
CA ASP A 148 -10.46 -1.99 -8.08
C ASP A 148 -9.62 -3.20 -8.53
N ASP A 149 -8.70 -3.67 -7.68
CA ASP A 149 -7.73 -4.71 -7.99
C ASP A 149 -8.04 -6.05 -7.30
N GLU A 150 -8.77 -6.02 -6.17
CA GLU A 150 -9.00 -7.18 -5.30
C GLU A 150 -9.64 -8.36 -6.06
N VAL A 151 -10.65 -8.07 -6.89
CA VAL A 151 -11.39 -9.13 -7.62
C VAL A 151 -10.47 -9.84 -8.60
N ALA A 152 -9.68 -9.09 -9.40
CA ALA A 152 -8.78 -9.68 -10.37
C ALA A 152 -7.65 -10.46 -9.68
N TYR A 153 -7.08 -9.90 -8.62
CA TYR A 153 -6.01 -10.56 -7.86
C TYR A 153 -6.50 -11.85 -7.16
N ARG A 154 -7.68 -11.81 -6.52
CA ARG A 154 -8.29 -12.97 -5.87
C ARG A 154 -8.51 -14.11 -6.86
N LYS A 155 -9.08 -13.83 -8.02
CA LYS A 155 -9.28 -14.81 -9.09
C LYS A 155 -7.96 -15.46 -9.54
N LEU A 156 -6.88 -14.67 -9.67
CA LEU A 156 -5.56 -15.20 -9.97
C LEU A 156 -5.06 -16.17 -8.89
N VAL A 157 -5.24 -15.83 -7.62
CA VAL A 157 -4.81 -16.68 -6.51
C VAL A 157 -5.65 -17.94 -6.40
N GLU A 158 -6.96 -17.85 -6.63
CA GLU A 158 -7.93 -18.95 -6.56
C GLU A 158 -8.00 -19.79 -7.85
N GLU A 159 -7.16 -19.48 -8.85
CA GLU A 159 -7.04 -20.22 -10.13
C GLU A 159 -8.34 -20.22 -10.96
N GLU A 160 -9.11 -19.13 -10.90
CA GLU A 160 -10.29 -18.96 -11.72
C GLU A 160 -9.94 -18.56 -13.16
N ASP A 161 -10.72 -19.06 -14.15
CA ASP A 161 -10.45 -18.82 -15.57
C ASP A 161 -10.94 -17.45 -16.08
N ASP A 162 -11.96 -16.86 -15.43
CA ASP A 162 -12.60 -15.61 -15.88
C ASP A 162 -12.00 -14.39 -15.14
N ILE A 163 -10.79 -14.00 -15.52
CA ILE A 163 -10.10 -12.85 -14.95
C ILE A 163 -10.32 -11.63 -15.84
N SER A 164 -10.74 -10.53 -15.23
CA SER A 164 -10.94 -9.27 -15.95
C SER A 164 -9.62 -8.70 -16.49
N ILE A 165 -9.62 -8.25 -17.73
CA ILE A 165 -8.47 -7.55 -18.34
C ILE A 165 -8.19 -6.27 -17.53
N GLY A 166 -6.91 -6.03 -17.21
CA GLY A 166 -6.45 -4.87 -16.45
C GLY A 166 -5.03 -5.04 -15.96
N ALA A 167 -4.47 -4.04 -15.29
CA ALA A 167 -3.05 -3.99 -14.92
C ALA A 167 -2.57 -5.23 -14.14
N ILE A 168 -3.41 -5.80 -13.25
CA ILE A 168 -3.11 -7.04 -12.50
C ILE A 168 -2.94 -8.22 -13.47
N TYR A 169 -3.89 -8.39 -14.39
CA TYR A 169 -3.86 -9.49 -15.36
C TYR A 169 -2.73 -9.33 -16.37
N ASP A 170 -2.53 -8.11 -16.88
CA ASP A 170 -1.46 -7.82 -17.85
C ASP A 170 -0.08 -8.12 -17.26
N SER A 171 0.13 -7.74 -15.98
CA SER A 171 1.35 -8.05 -15.23
C SER A 171 1.52 -9.54 -15.01
N TYR A 172 0.44 -10.27 -14.72
CA TYR A 172 0.47 -11.72 -14.59
C TYR A 172 0.88 -12.39 -15.91
N VAL A 173 0.30 -11.98 -17.03
CA VAL A 173 0.62 -12.55 -18.35
C VAL A 173 2.11 -12.35 -18.66
N GLN A 174 2.64 -11.16 -18.45
CA GLN A 174 4.05 -10.85 -18.68
C GLN A 174 4.98 -11.66 -17.77
N LEU A 175 4.70 -11.70 -16.46
CA LEU A 175 5.48 -12.48 -15.50
C LEU A 175 5.40 -13.97 -15.78
N LYS A 176 4.23 -14.48 -16.19
CA LYS A 176 4.06 -15.86 -16.62
C LYS A 176 4.97 -16.20 -17.81
N GLU A 177 5.05 -15.34 -18.82
CA GLU A 177 5.97 -15.55 -19.94
C GLU A 177 7.44 -15.64 -19.49
N TYR A 178 7.84 -14.81 -18.54
CA TYR A 178 9.21 -14.85 -18.00
C TYR A 178 9.47 -16.14 -17.23
N VAL A 179 8.53 -16.57 -16.42
CA VAL A 179 8.59 -17.81 -15.62
C VAL A 179 8.59 -19.04 -16.55
N ASP A 180 7.77 -19.04 -17.60
CA ASP A 180 7.73 -20.11 -18.59
C ASP A 180 9.07 -20.26 -19.34
N ARG A 181 9.71 -19.13 -19.69
CA ARG A 181 11.06 -19.11 -20.28
C ARG A 181 12.15 -19.58 -19.32
N LEU A 182 12.01 -19.31 -18.01
CA LEU A 182 12.96 -19.74 -16.99
C LEU A 182 12.91 -21.25 -16.74
N ALA A 183 11.74 -21.87 -16.92
CA ALA A 183 11.52 -23.29 -16.73
C ALA A 183 10.69 -23.90 -17.87
N PRO A 184 11.27 -24.06 -19.09
CA PRO A 184 10.54 -24.52 -20.26
C PRO A 184 10.15 -26.01 -20.20
N SER A 185 10.86 -26.82 -19.44
CA SER A 185 10.65 -28.27 -19.33
C SER A 185 10.48 -28.73 -17.88
N LYS A 186 10.04 -30.00 -17.72
CA LYS A 186 9.82 -30.61 -16.38
C LYS A 186 11.08 -30.69 -15.53
N ASP A 187 12.26 -30.72 -16.14
CA ASP A 187 13.53 -30.79 -15.43
C ASP A 187 14.01 -29.42 -14.93
N ASP A 188 13.49 -28.36 -15.54
CA ASP A 188 13.86 -26.98 -15.22
C ASP A 188 13.12 -26.40 -13.98
N TYR A 189 12.19 -27.16 -13.38
CA TYR A 189 11.47 -26.72 -12.18
C TYR A 189 12.39 -26.24 -11.05
N LYS A 190 13.63 -26.75 -10.99
CA LYS A 190 14.63 -26.33 -10.01
C LYS A 190 14.97 -24.84 -10.11
N ASN A 191 14.86 -24.24 -11.30
CA ASN A 191 15.06 -22.82 -11.51
C ASN A 191 13.97 -21.99 -10.81
N LEU A 192 12.73 -22.52 -10.76
CA LEU A 192 11.61 -21.89 -10.06
C LEU A 192 11.79 -21.99 -8.54
N ILE A 193 12.25 -23.15 -8.06
CA ILE A 193 12.59 -23.31 -6.62
C ILE A 193 13.72 -22.37 -6.22
N ALA A 194 14.76 -22.23 -7.06
CA ALA A 194 15.86 -21.31 -6.81
C ALA A 194 15.39 -19.83 -6.84
N LEU A 195 14.47 -19.48 -7.74
CA LEU A 195 13.86 -18.14 -7.78
C LEU A 195 13.02 -17.87 -6.51
N THR A 196 12.19 -18.84 -6.11
CA THR A 196 11.41 -18.76 -4.86
C THR A 196 12.34 -18.56 -3.65
N SER A 197 13.38 -19.36 -3.53
CA SER A 197 14.36 -19.23 -2.43
C SER A 197 15.08 -17.88 -2.45
N PHE A 198 15.35 -17.33 -3.64
CA PHE A 198 15.95 -16.00 -3.77
C PHE A 198 14.98 -14.89 -3.34
N LEU A 199 13.70 -15.00 -3.67
CA LEU A 199 12.67 -14.08 -3.18
C LEU A 199 12.54 -14.14 -1.66
N ASP A 200 12.67 -15.34 -1.07
CA ASP A 200 12.54 -15.57 0.37
C ASP A 200 13.74 -15.11 1.20
N SER A 201 14.94 -15.07 0.62
CA SER A 201 16.16 -14.82 1.40
C SER A 201 17.20 -13.91 0.75
N GLY A 202 17.06 -13.58 -0.52
CA GLY A 202 17.98 -12.71 -1.27
C GLY A 202 17.42 -11.32 -1.58
N VAL A 203 16.10 -11.18 -1.71
CA VAL A 203 15.46 -9.89 -1.99
C VAL A 203 15.16 -9.18 -0.67
N GLN A 204 16.00 -8.21 -0.34
CA GLN A 204 15.99 -7.48 0.92
C GLN A 204 15.07 -6.26 0.86
N VAL A 205 14.36 -6.00 1.95
CA VAL A 205 13.52 -4.82 2.17
C VAL A 205 13.81 -4.21 3.54
N LEU A 206 13.75 -2.89 3.63
CA LEU A 206 13.73 -2.19 4.92
C LEU A 206 12.26 -1.97 5.29
N LEU A 207 11.83 -2.53 6.42
CA LEU A 207 10.48 -2.33 6.94
C LEU A 207 10.48 -1.16 7.92
N ALA A 208 9.54 -0.23 7.73
CA ALA A 208 9.17 0.77 8.71
C ALA A 208 7.74 0.48 9.15
N ILE A 209 7.57 0.02 10.40
CA ILE A 209 6.26 -0.38 10.93
C ILE A 209 5.80 0.69 11.93
N ALA A 210 4.76 1.41 11.56
CA ALA A 210 4.18 2.45 12.39
C ALA A 210 3.04 1.92 13.26
N PRO A 211 2.84 2.46 14.47
CA PRO A 211 1.74 2.09 15.35
C PRO A 211 0.35 2.41 14.75
N GLY A 212 0.27 3.37 13.83
CA GLY A 212 -0.95 3.74 13.14
C GLY A 212 -0.72 4.48 11.83
N LEU A 213 -1.81 4.84 11.15
CA LEU A 213 -1.78 5.50 9.85
C LEU A 213 -1.10 6.87 9.90
N SER A 214 -1.36 7.66 10.94
CA SER A 214 -0.80 9.01 11.08
C SER A 214 0.72 8.99 11.10
N GLU A 215 1.30 8.10 11.91
CA GLU A 215 2.74 7.94 12.03
C GLU A 215 3.36 7.37 10.75
N ALA A 216 2.66 6.42 10.11
CA ALA A 216 3.12 5.84 8.84
C ALA A 216 3.25 6.90 7.73
N TYR A 217 2.31 7.85 7.65
CA TYR A 217 2.39 8.94 6.69
C TYR A 217 3.55 9.90 6.96
N VAL A 218 3.85 10.20 8.22
CA VAL A 218 5.02 11.01 8.58
C VAL A 218 6.32 10.32 8.16
N ILE A 219 6.41 9.00 8.38
CA ILE A 219 7.56 8.21 7.95
C ILE A 219 7.69 8.22 6.44
N PHE A 220 6.59 7.96 5.73
CA PHE A 220 6.53 7.94 4.27
C PHE A 220 6.98 9.29 3.68
N GLU A 221 6.46 10.42 4.19
CA GLU A 221 6.87 11.77 3.77
C GLU A 221 8.39 11.98 3.99
N THR A 222 8.89 11.58 5.17
CA THR A 222 10.31 11.76 5.53
C THR A 222 11.24 10.94 4.64
N LEU A 223 10.86 9.71 4.31
CA LEU A 223 11.67 8.82 3.47
C LEU A 223 11.66 9.24 1.99
N ASN A 224 10.53 9.79 1.51
CA ASN A 224 10.37 10.20 0.12
C ASN A 224 10.83 11.63 -0.19
N ASP A 225 11.16 12.46 0.81
CA ASP A 225 11.65 13.84 0.61
C ASP A 225 12.93 13.94 -0.25
N ARG A 226 13.52 12.80 -0.61
CA ARG A 226 14.77 12.70 -1.38
C ARG A 226 14.68 12.04 -2.75
N GLY A 227 13.49 11.57 -3.24
CA GLY A 227 13.55 10.84 -4.49
C GLY A 227 12.29 10.36 -5.20
N ALA A 228 11.09 10.57 -4.72
CA ALA A 228 9.90 10.14 -5.43
C ALA A 228 9.17 11.32 -6.08
N ASP A 229 8.66 11.12 -7.30
CA ASP A 229 7.77 12.05 -8.00
C ASP A 229 6.36 12.04 -7.37
N LEU A 230 6.28 12.39 -6.07
CA LEU A 230 5.00 12.56 -5.40
C LEU A 230 4.32 13.83 -5.90
N THR A 231 3.07 13.69 -6.29
CA THR A 231 2.27 14.86 -6.65
C THR A 231 1.93 15.69 -5.39
N THR A 232 1.64 16.99 -5.58
CA THR A 232 1.13 17.82 -4.48
C THR A 232 -0.12 17.21 -3.81
N ALA A 233 -0.94 16.49 -4.58
CA ALA A 233 -2.11 15.80 -4.06
C ALA A 233 -1.73 14.65 -3.12
N ASP A 234 -0.71 13.85 -3.46
CA ASP A 234 -0.23 12.75 -2.61
C ASP A 234 0.35 13.28 -1.30
N LEU A 235 1.17 14.32 -1.37
CA LEU A 235 1.74 14.98 -0.18
C LEU A 235 0.66 15.57 0.72
N LEU A 236 -0.33 16.25 0.14
CA LEU A 236 -1.43 16.82 0.89
C LEU A 236 -2.31 15.75 1.53
N LYS A 237 -2.60 14.67 0.80
CA LYS A 237 -3.30 13.50 1.32
C LYS A 237 -2.62 12.97 2.56
N ASN A 238 -1.32 12.70 2.48
CA ASN A 238 -0.52 12.19 3.58
C ASN A 238 -0.57 13.14 4.80
N TYR A 239 -0.45 14.45 4.55
CA TYR A 239 -0.54 15.45 5.59
C TYR A 239 -1.92 15.46 6.29
N LEU A 240 -3.00 15.43 5.53
CA LEU A 240 -4.36 15.40 6.07
C LEU A 240 -4.59 14.13 6.93
N PHE A 241 -4.18 12.98 6.43
CA PHE A 241 -4.31 11.70 7.15
C PHE A 241 -3.45 11.67 8.41
N SER A 242 -2.19 12.14 8.35
CA SER A 242 -1.32 12.23 9.53
C SER A 242 -1.84 13.19 10.60
N SER A 243 -2.56 14.23 10.19
CA SER A 243 -3.09 15.28 11.09
C SER A 243 -4.52 15.02 11.58
N ALA A 244 -5.22 14.01 11.00
CA ALA A 244 -6.62 13.71 11.31
C ALA A 244 -6.83 13.09 12.70
N GLY A 245 -5.84 12.36 13.21
CA GLY A 245 -6.01 11.49 14.37
C GLY A 245 -6.91 10.28 14.09
N SER A 246 -6.84 9.25 14.94
CA SER A 246 -7.57 7.98 14.75
C SER A 246 -9.07 8.16 14.55
N ASP A 247 -9.70 9.03 15.32
CA ASP A 247 -11.16 9.19 15.36
C ASP A 247 -11.74 9.92 14.13
N SER A 248 -10.91 10.57 13.34
CA SER A 248 -11.36 11.37 12.18
C SER A 248 -10.84 10.84 10.84
N ILE A 249 -10.06 9.78 10.85
CA ILE A 249 -9.40 9.28 9.65
C ILE A 249 -10.40 8.80 8.59
N ASP A 250 -11.46 8.10 9.01
CA ASP A 250 -12.53 7.62 8.12
C ASP A 250 -13.27 8.77 7.44
N TYR A 251 -13.53 9.85 8.19
CA TYR A 251 -14.12 11.06 7.64
C TYR A 251 -13.21 11.71 6.58
N VAL A 252 -11.93 11.87 6.92
CA VAL A 252 -10.93 12.45 5.99
C VAL A 252 -10.82 11.60 4.73
N GLN A 253 -10.80 10.29 4.87
CA GLN A 253 -10.78 9.34 3.76
C GLN A 253 -12.02 9.50 2.87
N ALA A 254 -13.21 9.50 3.47
CA ALA A 254 -14.47 9.61 2.72
C ALA A 254 -14.55 10.93 1.93
N VAL A 255 -14.18 12.04 2.55
CA VAL A 255 -14.18 13.36 1.89
C VAL A 255 -13.13 13.43 0.81
N TRP A 256 -11.89 13.00 1.10
CA TRP A 256 -10.81 12.97 0.12
C TRP A 256 -11.18 12.17 -1.14
N THR A 257 -11.69 10.95 -0.94
CA THR A 257 -12.10 10.07 -2.04
C THR A 257 -13.21 10.72 -2.87
N ARG A 258 -14.23 11.29 -2.22
CA ARG A 258 -15.34 11.96 -2.90
C ARG A 258 -14.90 13.18 -3.72
N VAL A 259 -13.98 13.97 -3.18
CA VAL A 259 -13.46 15.17 -3.89
C VAL A 259 -12.54 14.75 -5.04
N ASN A 260 -11.60 13.84 -4.78
CA ASN A 260 -10.62 13.40 -5.77
C ASN A 260 -11.28 12.67 -6.96
N SER A 261 -12.32 11.85 -6.71
CA SER A 261 -13.06 11.13 -7.77
C SER A 261 -13.80 12.00 -8.77
N ARG A 262 -13.90 13.33 -8.51
CA ARG A 262 -14.49 14.29 -9.46
C ARG A 262 -13.51 14.74 -10.55
N PHE A 263 -12.26 14.27 -10.48
CA PHE A 263 -11.20 14.60 -11.43
C PHE A 263 -10.65 13.33 -12.07
N GLU A 264 -10.60 13.31 -13.40
CA GLU A 264 -10.04 12.18 -14.15
C GLU A 264 -8.51 12.10 -14.03
N LYS A 265 -7.86 13.26 -13.82
CA LYS A 265 -6.39 13.37 -13.74
C LYS A 265 -5.97 14.03 -12.43
N SER A 266 -4.93 13.50 -11.81
CA SER A 266 -4.31 14.05 -10.60
C SER A 266 -3.88 15.51 -10.78
N ASP A 267 -3.38 15.88 -11.97
CA ASP A 267 -2.98 17.25 -12.28
C ASP A 267 -4.15 18.24 -12.22
N ASP A 268 -5.34 17.84 -12.63
CA ASP A 268 -6.52 18.70 -12.58
C ASP A 268 -7.02 18.90 -11.15
N PHE A 269 -6.90 17.88 -10.33
CA PHE A 269 -7.13 17.99 -8.89
C PHE A 269 -6.13 18.97 -8.23
N VAL A 270 -4.84 18.84 -8.54
CA VAL A 270 -3.82 19.78 -8.04
C VAL A 270 -4.09 21.22 -8.52
N LYS A 271 -4.52 21.40 -9.76
CA LYS A 271 -4.96 22.74 -10.26
C LYS A 271 -6.15 23.30 -9.48
N PHE A 272 -7.14 22.46 -9.18
CA PHE A 272 -8.28 22.84 -8.35
C PHE A 272 -7.81 23.31 -6.96
N LEU A 273 -7.02 22.50 -6.24
CA LEU A 273 -6.49 22.86 -4.93
C LEU A 273 -5.70 24.18 -4.96
N ARG A 274 -4.95 24.41 -6.03
CA ARG A 274 -4.21 25.65 -6.23
C ARG A 274 -5.13 26.85 -6.42
N HIS A 275 -6.19 26.72 -7.22
CA HIS A 275 -7.16 27.78 -7.43
C HIS A 275 -7.95 28.08 -6.15
N GLU A 276 -8.33 27.05 -5.41
CA GLU A 276 -8.99 27.18 -4.11
C GLU A 276 -8.11 27.97 -3.14
N TYR A 277 -6.83 27.57 -2.97
CA TYR A 277 -5.89 28.30 -2.14
C TYR A 277 -5.72 29.76 -2.59
N MET A 278 -5.52 29.97 -3.89
CA MET A 278 -5.30 31.31 -4.44
C MET A 278 -6.53 32.23 -4.28
N SER A 279 -7.72 31.69 -4.23
CA SER A 279 -8.95 32.46 -3.99
C SER A 279 -9.01 33.07 -2.59
N ARG A 280 -8.32 32.45 -1.62
CA ARG A 280 -8.30 32.89 -0.21
C ARG A 280 -7.02 33.66 0.18
N HIS A 281 -5.87 33.28 -0.39
CA HIS A 281 -4.56 33.74 0.09
C HIS A 281 -3.70 34.45 -0.96
N GLY A 282 -4.13 34.46 -2.24
CA GLY A 282 -3.35 35.06 -3.32
C GLY A 282 -2.40 34.05 -4.00
N ARG A 283 -1.45 34.59 -4.79
CA ARG A 283 -0.64 33.76 -5.71
C ARG A 283 0.29 32.78 -4.99
N VAL A 284 0.29 31.53 -5.46
CA VAL A 284 1.20 30.47 -5.04
C VAL A 284 1.76 29.74 -6.26
N THR A 285 3.02 29.35 -6.23
CA THR A 285 3.65 28.51 -7.26
C THR A 285 3.25 27.05 -7.07
N SER A 286 3.25 26.24 -8.13
CA SER A 286 2.96 24.80 -8.02
C SER A 286 3.88 24.10 -7.02
N ARG A 287 5.19 24.43 -7.01
CA ARG A 287 6.17 23.88 -6.05
C ARG A 287 5.95 24.32 -4.60
N GLY A 288 5.39 25.53 -4.42
CA GLY A 288 5.13 26.10 -3.08
C GLY A 288 3.77 25.70 -2.52
N LEU A 289 2.89 25.12 -3.33
CA LEU A 289 1.48 24.87 -2.97
C LEU A 289 1.36 23.98 -1.74
N TYR A 290 2.08 22.86 -1.70
CA TYR A 290 2.02 21.93 -0.56
C TYR A 290 2.38 22.61 0.77
N LYS A 291 3.51 23.34 0.81
CA LYS A 291 3.93 24.06 2.02
C LYS A 291 2.94 25.14 2.44
N ALA A 292 2.35 25.82 1.45
CA ALA A 292 1.36 26.84 1.69
C ALA A 292 0.06 26.25 2.27
N LEU A 293 -0.43 25.13 1.72
CA LEU A 293 -1.58 24.41 2.25
C LEU A 293 -1.31 23.84 3.65
N GLN A 294 -0.15 23.27 3.87
CA GLN A 294 0.26 22.74 5.18
C GLN A 294 0.24 23.84 6.27
N ALA A 295 0.71 25.03 5.93
CA ALA A 295 0.69 26.17 6.86
C ALA A 295 -0.73 26.72 7.11
N ASP A 296 -1.62 26.66 6.11
CA ASP A 296 -3.00 27.13 6.20
C ASP A 296 -3.91 26.17 6.99
N ILE A 297 -3.75 24.87 6.78
CA ILE A 297 -4.62 23.83 7.35
C ILE A 297 -4.41 23.69 8.87
N GLY A 298 -3.18 23.75 9.35
CA GLY A 298 -2.84 23.41 10.75
C GLY A 298 -2.79 21.90 11.00
N ARG A 299 -2.44 21.49 12.22
CA ARG A 299 -2.14 20.10 12.59
C ARG A 299 -3.16 19.45 13.53
N SER A 300 -4.29 20.02 13.77
CA SER A 300 -5.33 19.43 14.62
C SER A 300 -6.45 18.79 13.79
N PRO A 301 -7.08 17.71 14.29
CA PRO A 301 -8.21 17.08 13.62
C PRO A 301 -9.34 18.05 13.27
N ARG A 302 -9.56 19.04 14.13
CA ARG A 302 -10.59 20.08 13.91
C ARG A 302 -10.26 21.00 12.74
N GLU A 303 -8.98 21.36 12.58
CA GLU A 303 -8.51 22.21 11.49
C GLU A 303 -8.56 21.45 10.16
N VAL A 304 -8.13 20.20 10.14
CA VAL A 304 -8.23 19.30 8.99
C VAL A 304 -9.68 19.18 8.53
N ARG A 305 -10.61 18.93 9.46
CA ARG A 305 -12.04 18.85 9.14
C ARG A 305 -12.56 20.12 8.50
N ARG A 306 -12.28 21.29 9.12
CA ARG A 306 -12.69 22.59 8.59
C ARG A 306 -12.15 22.86 7.19
N TYR A 307 -10.89 22.49 6.95
CA TYR A 307 -10.29 22.61 5.63
C TYR A 307 -11.03 21.77 4.60
N LEU A 308 -11.30 20.50 4.90
CA LEU A 308 -12.00 19.60 3.98
C LEU A 308 -13.44 20.04 3.69
N GLU A 309 -14.17 20.55 4.68
CA GLU A 309 -15.49 21.15 4.48
C GLU A 309 -15.41 22.33 3.50
N GLY A 310 -14.39 23.19 3.66
CA GLY A 310 -14.15 24.32 2.73
C GLY A 310 -13.78 23.85 1.31
N VAL A 311 -13.04 22.78 1.18
CA VAL A 311 -12.69 22.18 -0.12
C VAL A 311 -13.91 21.60 -0.83
N GLU A 312 -14.84 20.96 -0.11
CA GLU A 312 -16.11 20.45 -0.69
C GLU A 312 -16.99 21.60 -1.20
N ASP A 313 -17.12 22.69 -0.43
CA ASP A 313 -17.84 23.87 -0.84
C ASP A 313 -17.21 24.55 -2.05
N ALA A 314 -15.87 24.63 -2.08
CA ALA A 314 -15.13 25.19 -3.20
C ALA A 314 -15.24 24.33 -4.46
N LEU A 315 -15.31 23.00 -4.32
CA LEU A 315 -15.48 22.08 -5.44
C LEU A 315 -16.79 22.36 -6.18
N THR A 316 -17.87 22.56 -5.47
CA THR A 316 -19.17 22.86 -6.06
C THR A 316 -19.09 24.10 -6.95
N ARG A 317 -18.48 25.18 -6.44
CA ARG A 317 -18.26 26.43 -7.20
C ARG A 317 -17.33 26.22 -8.39
N TYR A 318 -16.23 25.48 -8.20
CA TYR A 318 -15.25 25.23 -9.25
C TYR A 318 -15.84 24.43 -10.42
N LEU A 319 -16.66 23.43 -10.15
CA LEU A 319 -17.34 22.66 -11.19
C LEU A 319 -18.38 23.51 -11.92
N ALA A 320 -19.11 24.36 -11.22
CA ALA A 320 -20.07 25.27 -11.84
C ALA A 320 -19.42 26.22 -12.85
N PHE A 321 -18.18 26.68 -12.61
CA PHE A 321 -17.43 27.48 -13.60
C PHE A 321 -17.12 26.73 -14.90
N LYS A 322 -17.09 25.40 -14.88
CA LYS A 322 -16.89 24.57 -16.06
C LYS A 322 -18.20 24.23 -16.78
N GLU A 323 -19.34 24.42 -16.11
CA GLU A 323 -20.67 24.11 -16.60
C GLU A 323 -21.53 25.40 -16.61
N PRO A 324 -21.60 26.10 -17.76
CA PRO A 324 -22.36 27.36 -17.83
C PRO A 324 -23.84 27.24 -17.44
N ASP A 325 -24.44 26.07 -17.69
CA ASP A 325 -25.85 25.78 -17.39
C ASP A 325 -26.05 25.15 -15.99
N SER A 326 -25.05 25.21 -15.12
CA SER A 326 -25.16 24.68 -13.77
C SER A 326 -26.25 25.36 -12.97
N SER A 327 -27.09 24.58 -12.27
CA SER A 327 -28.11 25.08 -11.34
C SER A 327 -27.53 25.93 -10.20
N TYR A 328 -26.24 25.88 -9.99
CA TYR A 328 -25.55 26.75 -9.03
C TYR A 328 -25.75 28.23 -9.35
N TRP A 329 -25.73 28.62 -10.63
CA TRP A 329 -25.88 30.01 -11.06
C TRP A 329 -27.28 30.59 -10.76
N SER A 330 -28.31 29.71 -10.81
CA SER A 330 -29.68 30.12 -10.46
C SER A 330 -29.88 30.42 -8.97
N SER A 331 -28.94 30.03 -8.12
CA SER A 331 -28.99 30.27 -6.68
C SER A 331 -28.30 31.58 -6.24
N ILE A 332 -27.63 32.25 -7.18
CA ILE A 332 -26.99 33.57 -6.91
C ILE A 332 -28.04 34.66 -7.07
N PRO A 333 -28.28 35.50 -6.05
CA PRO A 333 -29.21 36.65 -6.20
C PRO A 333 -28.76 37.54 -7.35
N GLU A 334 -29.71 37.98 -8.19
CA GLU A 334 -29.51 39.10 -9.11
C GLU A 334 -29.50 40.37 -8.26
N ASP A 335 -28.37 41.09 -8.18
CA ASP A 335 -28.25 42.41 -7.58
C ASP A 335 -28.80 43.50 -8.51
#